data_ad01c9bce16e363c9d81383b7720e1f1
#
_entry.id   ad01c9bce16e363c9d81383b7720e1f1
#
_cell.length_a   1.000
_cell.length_b   1.000
_cell.length_c   1.000
_cell.angle_alpha   90.00
_cell.angle_beta   90.00
_cell.angle_gamma   90.00
#
_symmetry.space_group_name_H-M   'P 1'
#
loop_
_entity.id
_entity.type
_entity.pdbx_description
1 polymer ?
#
loop_
_entity_poly.entity_id
_entity_poly.type
_entity_poly.pdbx_seq_one_letter_code
_entity_poly.pdbx_strand_id
1 'polypeptide(L)'
;MGDREIATVTPVHPVTPPKKVPKPRTAAERKVRLNGIFEELDQLFPQATCALQHKNAWQLLVATILSAQCTDERVNKVTPALFEKYPTIEDLANASQDELANDIRSTGFFNNKARSIIGAAQKVLSDYNGRVPRTMDELLSVPGAARKTANVVLGTAYGIASGVVVDTHVQRISRRLDLTRQDDPVKIEQDLMKTVPQDRWILFSHQVIHFGRQICIARKPRCASCPLDPLCYAKDKTLA
;
A
#
# COMPACT_ATOMS: atom_id res chain seq x y z
N MET A 1 -14.75 -24.07 -11.84
CA MET A 1 -13.60 -24.81 -11.31
C MET A 1 -12.41 -24.45 -12.19
N GLY A 2 -11.47 -23.69 -11.70
CA GLY A 2 -10.27 -23.28 -12.41
C GLY A 2 -9.28 -22.83 -11.36
N ASP A 3 -8.46 -23.79 -10.90
CA ASP A 3 -7.36 -23.56 -9.97
C ASP A 3 -6.36 -22.64 -10.64
N ARG A 4 -6.20 -21.43 -10.08
CA ARG A 4 -5.08 -20.57 -10.44
C ARG A 4 -3.88 -21.01 -9.60
N GLU A 5 -2.96 -21.68 -10.27
CA GLU A 5 -1.64 -22.02 -9.76
C GLU A 5 -0.96 -20.80 -9.13
N ILE A 6 -0.61 -20.99 -7.87
CA ILE A 6 0.31 -20.10 -7.17
C ILE A 6 1.66 -20.29 -7.84
N ALA A 7 2.16 -19.25 -8.52
CA ALA A 7 3.48 -19.26 -9.12
C ALA A 7 4.53 -19.61 -8.05
N THR A 8 5.05 -20.82 -8.12
CA THR A 8 6.16 -21.32 -7.32
C THR A 8 7.42 -20.54 -7.71
N VAL A 9 7.97 -19.81 -6.76
CA VAL A 9 9.28 -19.14 -6.91
C VAL A 9 10.32 -20.20 -7.17
N THR A 10 10.92 -20.16 -8.35
CA THR A 10 12.04 -21.03 -8.75
C THR A 10 13.18 -20.91 -7.76
N PRO A 11 13.85 -21.99 -7.34
CA PRO A 11 14.96 -21.93 -6.40
C PRO A 11 16.12 -21.17 -7.03
N VAL A 12 16.50 -20.06 -6.41
CA VAL A 12 17.67 -19.26 -6.76
C VAL A 12 18.93 -20.04 -6.40
N HIS A 13 19.86 -20.19 -7.36
CA HIS A 13 21.17 -20.79 -7.18
C HIS A 13 21.93 -20.21 -5.98
N PRO A 14 22.87 -20.96 -5.34
CA PRO A 14 23.67 -20.46 -4.24
C PRO A 14 24.59 -19.34 -4.74
N VAL A 15 24.14 -18.11 -4.54
CA VAL A 15 24.94 -16.92 -4.83
C VAL A 15 25.87 -16.69 -3.65
N THR A 16 27.17 -16.63 -3.91
CA THR A 16 28.18 -16.13 -2.95
C THR A 16 27.65 -14.83 -2.34
N PRO A 17 27.64 -14.66 -1.00
CA PRO A 17 27.07 -13.47 -0.40
C PRO A 17 27.75 -12.22 -1.00
N PRO A 18 27.00 -11.33 -1.64
CA PRO A 18 27.59 -10.16 -2.27
C PRO A 18 28.27 -9.29 -1.19
N LYS A 19 29.45 -8.77 -1.50
CA LYS A 19 30.19 -7.87 -0.61
C LYS A 19 29.30 -6.69 -0.24
N LYS A 20 29.13 -6.46 1.05
CA LYS A 20 28.30 -5.35 1.57
C LYS A 20 28.76 -4.02 0.98
N VAL A 21 27.85 -3.33 0.31
CA VAL A 21 28.13 -2.01 -0.27
C VAL A 21 28.40 -1.00 0.86
N PRO A 22 29.50 -0.25 0.82
CA PRO A 22 29.79 0.77 1.82
C PRO A 22 28.66 1.81 1.93
N LYS A 23 28.49 2.36 3.11
CA LYS A 23 27.47 3.41 3.32
C LYS A 23 27.80 4.63 2.46
N PRO A 24 26.85 5.13 1.62
CA PRO A 24 27.13 6.22 0.68
C PRO A 24 27.43 7.51 1.43
N ARG A 25 28.48 8.21 1.00
CA ARG A 25 28.94 9.48 1.56
C ARG A 25 28.52 10.66 0.70
N THR A 26 28.45 10.49 -0.61
CA THR A 26 28.11 11.52 -1.60
C THR A 26 26.67 11.38 -2.12
N ALA A 27 26.15 12.41 -2.77
CA ALA A 27 24.85 12.36 -3.43
C ALA A 27 24.86 11.37 -4.60
N ALA A 28 25.97 11.29 -5.35
CA ALA A 28 26.13 10.34 -6.46
C ALA A 28 26.09 8.90 -5.96
N GLU A 29 26.82 8.56 -4.90
CA GLU A 29 26.79 7.21 -4.30
C GLU A 29 25.41 6.86 -3.76
N ARG A 30 24.69 7.83 -3.16
CA ARG A 30 23.31 7.61 -2.74
C ARG A 30 22.38 7.29 -3.89
N LYS A 31 22.54 7.99 -5.03
CA LYS A 31 21.76 7.74 -6.25
C LYS A 31 22.05 6.36 -6.82
N VAL A 32 23.32 5.97 -6.90
CA VAL A 32 23.72 4.62 -7.38
C VAL A 32 23.10 3.53 -6.50
N ARG A 33 23.21 3.67 -5.18
CA ARG A 33 22.60 2.72 -4.24
C ARG A 33 21.08 2.66 -4.38
N LEU A 34 20.42 3.79 -4.54
CA LEU A 34 18.96 3.87 -4.70
C LEU A 34 18.52 3.17 -5.99
N ASN A 35 19.26 3.36 -7.09
CA ASN A 35 19.00 2.65 -8.34
C ASN A 35 19.15 1.14 -8.16
N GLY A 36 20.18 0.67 -7.45
CA GLY A 36 20.31 -0.76 -7.14
C GLY A 36 19.15 -1.30 -6.30
N ILE A 37 18.58 -0.50 -5.38
CA ILE A 37 17.37 -0.88 -4.65
C ILE A 37 16.17 -1.01 -5.61
N PHE A 38 16.02 -0.10 -6.57
CA PHE A 38 14.95 -0.18 -7.56
C PHE A 38 15.10 -1.39 -8.48
N GLU A 39 16.28 -1.65 -8.97
CA GLU A 39 16.58 -2.79 -9.83
C GLU A 39 16.21 -4.12 -9.16
N GLU A 40 16.58 -4.30 -7.89
CA GLU A 40 16.20 -5.50 -7.13
C GLU A 40 14.68 -5.58 -6.90
N LEU A 41 14.02 -4.46 -6.58
CA LEU A 41 12.57 -4.44 -6.43
C LEU A 41 11.84 -4.72 -7.74
N ASP A 42 12.35 -4.23 -8.88
CA ASP A 42 11.80 -4.49 -10.21
C ASP A 42 11.92 -5.96 -10.61
N GLN A 43 13.04 -6.62 -10.26
CA GLN A 43 13.22 -8.06 -10.48
C GLN A 43 12.28 -8.89 -9.60
N LEU A 44 12.15 -8.52 -8.32
CA LEU A 44 11.31 -9.26 -7.37
C LEU A 44 9.80 -9.07 -7.62
N PHE A 45 9.39 -7.87 -7.97
CA PHE A 45 7.97 -7.48 -8.06
C PHE A 45 7.70 -6.58 -9.27
N PRO A 46 7.94 -7.05 -10.52
CA PRO A 46 7.83 -6.22 -11.73
C PRO A 46 6.42 -5.69 -11.97
N GLN A 47 5.41 -6.43 -11.51
CA GLN A 47 3.99 -6.10 -11.69
C GLN A 47 3.26 -5.90 -10.35
N ALA A 48 3.96 -5.32 -9.36
CA ALA A 48 3.36 -5.07 -8.07
C ALA A 48 2.16 -4.11 -8.18
N THR A 49 1.02 -4.52 -7.69
CA THR A 49 -0.23 -3.76 -7.71
C THR A 49 -0.92 -3.77 -6.35
N CYS A 50 -1.99 -3.00 -6.24
CA CYS A 50 -2.83 -2.99 -5.05
C CYS A 50 -3.46 -4.37 -4.81
N ALA A 51 -3.33 -4.90 -3.59
CA ALA A 51 -3.89 -6.21 -3.23
C ALA A 51 -5.40 -6.17 -2.98
N LEU A 52 -6.00 -4.98 -2.79
CA LEU A 52 -7.45 -4.83 -2.61
C LEU A 52 -8.17 -5.03 -3.95
N GLN A 53 -9.11 -5.99 -3.98
CA GLN A 53 -9.92 -6.26 -5.17
C GLN A 53 -10.98 -5.15 -5.35
N HIS A 54 -11.07 -4.62 -6.57
CA HIS A 54 -11.99 -3.55 -6.92
C HIS A 54 -12.24 -3.51 -8.43
N LYS A 55 -13.39 -2.99 -8.84
CA LYS A 55 -13.74 -2.79 -10.26
C LYS A 55 -13.63 -1.32 -10.70
N ASN A 56 -13.68 -0.39 -9.75
CA ASN A 56 -13.64 1.06 -10.01
C ASN A 56 -13.09 1.83 -8.78
N ALA A 57 -12.92 3.14 -8.94
CA ALA A 57 -12.38 4.02 -7.88
C ALA A 57 -13.24 4.05 -6.62
N TRP A 58 -14.57 3.95 -6.74
CA TRP A 58 -15.48 3.92 -5.59
C TRP A 58 -15.26 2.65 -4.76
N GLN A 59 -15.26 1.48 -5.40
CA GLN A 59 -14.99 0.23 -4.70
C GLN A 59 -13.60 0.21 -4.06
N LEU A 60 -12.59 0.80 -4.71
CA LEU A 60 -11.26 0.93 -4.13
C LEU A 60 -11.27 1.83 -2.90
N LEU A 61 -11.98 2.97 -2.93
CA LEU A 61 -12.11 3.87 -1.78
C LEU A 61 -12.74 3.15 -0.59
N VAL A 62 -13.88 2.47 -0.81
CA VAL A 62 -14.55 1.68 0.24
C VAL A 62 -13.64 0.58 0.77
N ALA A 63 -13.00 -0.21 -0.10
CA ALA A 63 -12.07 -1.26 0.31
C ALA A 63 -10.88 -0.71 1.11
N THR A 64 -10.37 0.48 0.76
CA THR A 64 -9.28 1.12 1.48
C THR A 64 -9.73 1.64 2.86
N ILE A 65 -10.95 2.17 2.99
CA ILE A 65 -11.54 2.52 4.29
C ILE A 65 -11.65 1.25 5.16
N LEU A 66 -12.12 0.15 4.58
CA LEU A 66 -12.24 -1.14 5.29
C LEU A 66 -10.88 -1.72 5.70
N SER A 67 -9.80 -1.43 4.97
CA SER A 67 -8.46 -1.95 5.27
C SER A 67 -7.79 -1.29 6.47
N ALA A 68 -8.34 -0.23 7.04
CA ALA A 68 -7.82 0.38 8.26
C ALA A 68 -7.80 -0.64 9.41
N GLN A 69 -6.60 -1.01 9.90
CA GLN A 69 -6.37 -2.04 10.92
C GLN A 69 -7.03 -3.40 10.57
N CYS A 70 -7.09 -3.73 9.29
CA CYS A 70 -7.62 -5.00 8.79
C CYS A 70 -6.72 -5.51 7.66
N THR A 71 -6.61 -6.82 7.51
CA THR A 71 -5.83 -7.42 6.42
C THR A 71 -6.58 -7.29 5.09
N ASP A 72 -5.83 -7.12 3.98
CA ASP A 72 -6.44 -7.06 2.65
C ASP A 72 -7.19 -8.35 2.31
N GLU A 73 -6.69 -9.51 2.77
CA GLU A 73 -7.38 -10.79 2.62
C GLU A 73 -8.78 -10.77 3.26
N ARG A 74 -8.92 -10.23 4.47
CA ARG A 74 -10.20 -10.10 5.13
C ARG A 74 -11.13 -9.14 4.39
N VAL A 75 -10.60 -8.00 3.94
CA VAL A 75 -11.36 -7.03 3.14
C VAL A 75 -11.87 -7.68 1.86
N ASN A 76 -11.01 -8.39 1.14
CA ASN A 76 -11.37 -9.07 -0.10
C ASN A 76 -12.39 -10.22 0.08
N LYS A 77 -12.53 -10.77 1.30
CA LYS A 77 -13.59 -11.73 1.64
C LYS A 77 -14.95 -11.05 1.89
N VAL A 78 -14.94 -9.81 2.33
CA VAL A 78 -16.15 -9.06 2.69
C VAL A 78 -16.72 -8.27 1.51
N THR A 79 -15.85 -7.65 0.72
CA THR A 79 -16.26 -6.71 -0.34
C THR A 79 -17.12 -7.29 -1.45
N PRO A 80 -17.00 -8.57 -1.88
CA PRO A 80 -17.90 -9.13 -2.90
C PRO A 80 -19.37 -9.08 -2.50
N ALA A 81 -19.72 -9.62 -1.33
CA ALA A 81 -21.09 -9.59 -0.81
C ALA A 81 -21.57 -8.17 -0.51
N LEU A 82 -20.66 -7.31 -0.03
CA LEU A 82 -20.97 -5.89 0.21
C LEU A 82 -21.39 -5.18 -1.08
N PHE A 83 -20.63 -5.33 -2.17
CA PHE A 83 -20.91 -4.67 -3.45
C PHE A 83 -22.01 -5.36 -4.25
N GLU A 84 -22.39 -6.58 -3.92
CA GLU A 84 -23.60 -7.22 -4.42
C GLU A 84 -24.85 -6.63 -3.76
N LYS A 85 -24.80 -6.43 -2.44
CA LYS A 85 -25.91 -5.84 -1.66
C LYS A 85 -26.09 -4.34 -1.90
N TYR A 86 -24.99 -3.61 -2.09
CA TYR A 86 -24.94 -2.16 -2.32
C TYR A 86 -24.19 -1.86 -3.63
N PRO A 87 -24.80 -2.12 -4.80
CA PRO A 87 -24.12 -2.01 -6.09
C PRO A 87 -23.78 -0.58 -6.52
N THR A 88 -24.49 0.41 -6.00
CA THR A 88 -24.30 1.83 -6.35
C THR A 88 -23.80 2.67 -5.16
N ILE A 89 -23.36 3.89 -5.45
CA ILE A 89 -23.00 4.86 -4.40
C ILE A 89 -24.25 5.29 -3.62
N GLU A 90 -25.37 5.43 -4.32
CA GLU A 90 -26.67 5.79 -3.79
C GLU A 90 -27.15 4.76 -2.75
N ASP A 91 -26.97 3.46 -3.01
CA ASP A 91 -27.34 2.40 -2.07
C ASP A 91 -26.56 2.55 -0.76
N LEU A 92 -25.24 2.82 -0.84
CA LEU A 92 -24.42 3.04 0.35
C LEU A 92 -24.71 4.39 1.04
N ALA A 93 -25.09 5.42 0.29
CA ALA A 93 -25.49 6.72 0.88
C ALA A 93 -26.78 6.64 1.69
N ASN A 94 -27.68 5.75 1.30
CA ASN A 94 -29.00 5.52 1.93
C ASN A 94 -29.02 4.30 2.86
N ALA A 95 -27.89 3.60 3.02
CA ALA A 95 -27.82 2.41 3.86
C ALA A 95 -28.09 2.72 5.34
N SER A 96 -28.75 1.80 6.03
CA SER A 96 -28.81 1.83 7.49
C SER A 96 -27.41 1.63 8.06
N GLN A 97 -26.98 2.51 8.97
CA GLN A 97 -25.66 2.41 9.59
C GLN A 97 -25.48 1.08 10.34
N ASP A 98 -26.51 0.64 11.06
CA ASP A 98 -26.46 -0.61 11.84
C ASP A 98 -26.39 -1.82 10.94
N GLU A 99 -27.13 -1.82 9.83
CA GLU A 99 -27.11 -2.91 8.85
C GLU A 99 -25.75 -2.99 8.15
N LEU A 100 -25.23 -1.87 7.65
CA LEU A 100 -23.91 -1.79 7.04
C LEU A 100 -22.81 -2.20 8.04
N ALA A 101 -22.90 -1.76 9.29
CA ALA A 101 -21.97 -2.14 10.35
C ALA A 101 -21.96 -3.65 10.59
N ASN A 102 -23.12 -4.31 10.55
CA ASN A 102 -23.21 -5.77 10.65
C ASN A 102 -22.58 -6.47 9.45
N ASP A 103 -22.81 -6.01 8.22
CA ASP A 103 -22.27 -6.57 6.99
C ASP A 103 -20.71 -6.55 6.97
N ILE A 104 -20.12 -5.47 7.51
CA ILE A 104 -18.67 -5.29 7.56
C ILE A 104 -18.03 -5.67 8.90
N ARG A 105 -18.79 -6.28 9.82
CA ARG A 105 -18.38 -6.54 11.22
C ARG A 105 -17.01 -7.21 11.34
N SER A 106 -16.72 -8.17 10.46
CA SER A 106 -15.47 -8.93 10.50
C SER A 106 -14.21 -8.11 10.15
N THR A 107 -14.37 -6.86 9.68
CA THR A 107 -13.24 -5.98 9.37
C THR A 107 -12.72 -5.19 10.59
N GLY A 108 -13.38 -5.27 11.73
CA GLY A 108 -13.07 -4.49 12.93
C GLY A 108 -13.43 -3.00 12.80
N PHE A 109 -13.58 -2.29 13.93
CA PHE A 109 -13.97 -0.87 13.96
C PHE A 109 -15.19 -0.54 13.07
N PHE A 110 -16.08 -1.51 12.92
CA PHE A 110 -17.15 -1.54 11.93
C PHE A 110 -18.13 -0.37 12.04
N ASN A 111 -18.47 0.10 13.23
CA ASN A 111 -19.36 1.26 13.42
C ASN A 111 -18.76 2.55 12.83
N ASN A 112 -17.47 2.81 13.08
CA ASN A 112 -16.79 3.97 12.52
C ASN A 112 -16.60 3.84 11.01
N LYS A 113 -16.30 2.64 10.53
CA LYS A 113 -16.15 2.36 9.09
C LYS A 113 -17.48 2.52 8.35
N ALA A 114 -18.58 1.99 8.89
CA ALA A 114 -19.92 2.18 8.33
C ALA A 114 -20.28 3.66 8.22
N ARG A 115 -20.10 4.43 9.29
CA ARG A 115 -20.31 5.88 9.27
C ARG A 115 -19.45 6.58 8.23
N SER A 116 -18.19 6.21 8.14
CA SER A 116 -17.26 6.78 7.14
C SER A 116 -17.68 6.46 5.71
N ILE A 117 -18.10 5.23 5.43
CA ILE A 117 -18.54 4.80 4.09
C ILE A 117 -19.82 5.51 3.68
N ILE A 118 -20.82 5.59 4.57
CA ILE A 118 -22.07 6.32 4.31
C ILE A 118 -21.78 7.80 4.07
N GLY A 119 -20.99 8.43 4.94
CA GLY A 119 -20.60 9.83 4.77
C GLY A 119 -19.78 10.07 3.51
N ALA A 120 -18.91 9.14 3.13
CA ALA A 120 -18.18 9.21 1.87
C ALA A 120 -19.10 9.13 0.66
N ALA A 121 -20.08 8.22 0.67
CA ALA A 121 -21.07 8.07 -0.38
C ALA A 121 -21.91 9.36 -0.54
N GLN A 122 -22.43 9.88 0.56
CA GLN A 122 -23.19 11.13 0.57
C GLN A 122 -22.36 12.30 0.02
N LYS A 123 -21.11 12.46 0.47
CA LYS A 123 -20.22 13.52 0.03
C LYS A 123 -19.87 13.40 -1.47
N VAL A 124 -19.60 12.18 -1.94
CA VAL A 124 -19.30 11.93 -3.37
C VAL A 124 -20.52 12.25 -4.24
N LEU A 125 -21.72 11.95 -3.78
CA LEU A 125 -22.95 12.30 -4.51
C LEU A 125 -23.21 13.80 -4.52
N SER A 126 -23.17 14.45 -3.36
CA SER A 126 -23.55 15.87 -3.23
C SER A 126 -22.55 16.82 -3.89
N ASP A 127 -21.25 16.61 -3.66
CA ASP A 127 -20.22 17.58 -4.01
C ASP A 127 -19.49 17.22 -5.32
N TYR A 128 -19.53 15.94 -5.71
CA TYR A 128 -18.72 15.43 -6.84
C TYR A 128 -19.55 14.68 -7.89
N ASN A 129 -20.89 14.87 -7.90
CA ASN A 129 -21.81 14.30 -8.90
C ASN A 129 -21.63 12.77 -9.07
N GLY A 130 -21.46 12.03 -7.98
CA GLY A 130 -21.28 10.58 -7.97
C GLY A 130 -19.92 10.10 -8.51
N ARG A 131 -18.92 10.98 -8.66
CA ARG A 131 -17.58 10.63 -9.13
C ARG A 131 -16.57 10.80 -8.01
N VAL A 132 -15.80 9.74 -7.73
CA VAL A 132 -14.71 9.83 -6.75
C VAL A 132 -13.70 10.90 -7.20
N PRO A 133 -13.34 11.85 -6.33
CA PRO A 133 -12.44 12.94 -6.66
C PRO A 133 -11.07 12.49 -7.18
N ARG A 134 -10.42 13.35 -7.96
CA ARG A 134 -9.14 13.07 -8.61
C ARG A 134 -8.00 13.96 -8.14
N THR A 135 -8.22 14.73 -7.09
CA THR A 135 -7.19 15.55 -6.45
C THR A 135 -7.01 15.17 -4.98
N MET A 136 -5.83 15.43 -4.42
CA MET A 136 -5.53 15.14 -3.02
C MET A 136 -6.47 15.93 -2.10
N ASP A 137 -6.63 17.23 -2.34
CA ASP A 137 -7.40 18.12 -1.45
C ASP A 137 -8.89 17.72 -1.42
N GLU A 138 -9.47 17.41 -2.57
CA GLU A 138 -10.85 16.94 -2.64
C GLU A 138 -11.02 15.59 -1.93
N LEU A 139 -10.12 14.63 -2.13
CA LEU A 139 -10.19 13.33 -1.45
C LEU A 139 -10.04 13.46 0.07
N LEU A 140 -9.22 14.38 0.55
CA LEU A 140 -9.09 14.64 1.99
C LEU A 140 -10.37 15.22 2.60
N SER A 141 -11.27 15.81 1.80
CA SER A 141 -12.59 16.27 2.26
C SER A 141 -13.59 15.12 2.42
N VAL A 142 -13.32 13.94 1.84
CA VAL A 142 -14.23 12.78 1.88
C VAL A 142 -14.07 12.04 3.21
N PRO A 143 -15.16 11.79 3.96
CA PRO A 143 -15.11 11.04 5.21
C PRO A 143 -14.39 9.68 5.07
N GLY A 144 -13.44 9.39 5.96
CA GLY A 144 -12.65 8.15 5.94
C GLY A 144 -11.48 8.13 4.95
N ALA A 145 -11.34 9.14 4.10
CA ALA A 145 -10.23 9.26 3.16
C ALA A 145 -9.09 10.10 3.76
N ALA A 146 -8.27 9.49 4.62
CA ALA A 146 -7.02 10.11 5.05
C ALA A 146 -5.98 10.11 3.91
N ARG A 147 -4.86 10.85 4.10
CA ARG A 147 -3.79 11.03 3.09
C ARG A 147 -3.31 9.71 2.47
N LYS A 148 -3.11 8.65 3.28
CA LYS A 148 -2.76 7.33 2.76
C LYS A 148 -3.85 6.79 1.83
N THR A 149 -5.12 6.88 2.21
CA THR A 149 -6.27 6.44 1.41
C THR A 149 -6.33 7.21 0.08
N ALA A 150 -6.16 8.53 0.14
CA ALA A 150 -6.14 9.37 -1.05
C ALA A 150 -5.01 8.98 -2.01
N ASN A 151 -3.78 8.77 -1.53
CA ASN A 151 -2.67 8.29 -2.35
C ASN A 151 -2.94 6.93 -2.99
N VAL A 152 -3.56 5.99 -2.26
CA VAL A 152 -3.95 4.67 -2.82
C VAL A 152 -4.96 4.84 -3.94
N VAL A 153 -6.02 5.63 -3.73
CA VAL A 153 -7.07 5.84 -4.74
C VAL A 153 -6.52 6.56 -5.96
N LEU A 154 -5.79 7.67 -5.77
CA LEU A 154 -5.19 8.43 -6.87
C LEU A 154 -4.22 7.59 -7.68
N GLY A 155 -3.31 6.88 -7.02
CA GLY A 155 -2.32 6.06 -7.69
C GLY A 155 -2.94 4.84 -8.38
N THR A 156 -3.75 4.06 -7.67
CA THR A 156 -4.23 2.78 -8.17
C THR A 156 -5.39 2.93 -9.18
N ALA A 157 -6.38 3.79 -8.89
CA ALA A 157 -7.55 3.91 -9.77
C ALA A 157 -7.35 4.89 -10.92
N TYR A 158 -6.47 5.89 -10.77
CA TYR A 158 -6.32 6.97 -11.74
C TYR A 158 -4.92 7.10 -12.33
N GLY A 159 -3.93 6.36 -11.82
CA GLY A 159 -2.53 6.49 -12.25
C GLY A 159 -1.89 7.84 -11.89
N ILE A 160 -2.46 8.57 -10.92
CA ILE A 160 -1.99 9.89 -10.51
C ILE A 160 -0.98 9.73 -9.37
N ALA A 161 0.28 9.99 -9.65
CA ALA A 161 1.37 9.96 -8.67
C ALA A 161 1.36 11.22 -7.80
N SER A 162 0.46 11.27 -6.80
CA SER A 162 0.30 12.40 -5.88
C SER A 162 1.21 12.31 -4.65
N GLY A 163 1.72 11.11 -4.33
CA GLY A 163 2.62 10.84 -3.23
C GLY A 163 2.98 9.37 -3.14
N VAL A 164 3.88 9.05 -2.22
CA VAL A 164 4.26 7.67 -1.89
C VAL A 164 3.32 7.16 -0.79
N VAL A 165 2.69 6.01 -1.02
CA VAL A 165 1.84 5.38 0.02
C VAL A 165 2.71 4.86 1.15
N VAL A 166 2.58 5.45 2.33
CA VAL A 166 3.32 5.03 3.53
C VAL A 166 2.40 4.26 4.47
N ASP A 167 2.51 2.94 4.44
CA ASP A 167 1.91 2.05 5.41
C ASP A 167 2.97 1.52 6.40
N THR A 168 2.60 0.61 7.28
CA THR A 168 3.53 0.01 8.25
C THR A 168 4.68 -0.77 7.60
N HIS A 169 4.50 -1.30 6.39
CA HIS A 169 5.57 -1.96 5.63
C HIS A 169 6.54 -0.92 5.05
N VAL A 170 6.01 0.09 4.35
CA VAL A 170 6.83 1.16 3.76
C VAL A 170 7.60 1.91 4.86
N GLN A 171 6.96 2.27 5.97
CA GLN A 171 7.61 2.90 7.13
C GLN A 171 8.79 2.07 7.63
N ARG A 172 8.57 0.78 7.93
CA ARG A 172 9.60 -0.12 8.46
C ARG A 172 10.77 -0.29 7.49
N ILE A 173 10.46 -0.56 6.22
CA ILE A 173 11.46 -0.89 5.21
C ILE A 173 12.27 0.34 4.81
N SER A 174 11.64 1.49 4.64
CA SER A 174 12.33 2.75 4.34
C SER A 174 13.34 3.12 5.44
N ARG A 175 13.01 2.85 6.71
CA ARG A 175 13.95 3.00 7.82
C ARG A 175 15.07 1.96 7.80
N ARG A 176 14.76 0.66 7.57
CA ARG A 176 15.77 -0.40 7.46
C ARG A 176 16.74 -0.17 6.30
N LEU A 177 16.24 0.38 5.20
CA LEU A 177 17.05 0.76 4.04
C LEU A 177 17.71 2.14 4.20
N ASP A 178 17.56 2.84 5.34
CA ASP A 178 18.14 4.18 5.58
C ASP A 178 17.74 5.20 4.47
N LEU A 179 16.50 5.09 3.98
CA LEU A 179 15.90 6.05 3.04
C LEU A 179 15.25 7.24 3.77
N THR A 180 14.91 7.05 5.04
CA THR A 180 14.40 8.07 5.95
C THR A 180 14.83 7.77 7.38
N ARG A 181 14.84 8.80 8.22
CA ARG A 181 15.02 8.68 9.68
C ARG A 181 13.77 9.09 10.46
N GLN A 182 12.71 9.43 9.75
CA GLN A 182 11.46 9.87 10.33
C GLN A 182 10.64 8.68 10.84
N ASP A 183 9.77 8.96 11.83
CA ASP A 183 8.79 8.02 12.38
C ASP A 183 7.36 8.37 11.96
N ASP A 184 7.11 9.63 11.66
CA ASP A 184 5.80 10.12 11.20
C ASP A 184 5.58 9.78 9.73
N PRO A 185 4.44 9.12 9.37
CA PRO A 185 4.19 8.69 8.00
C PRO A 185 4.20 9.83 6.96
N VAL A 186 3.73 11.03 7.33
CA VAL A 186 3.72 12.18 6.41
C VAL A 186 5.14 12.67 6.14
N LYS A 187 5.98 12.72 7.17
CA LYS A 187 7.40 13.09 7.01
C LYS A 187 8.18 12.03 6.23
N ILE A 188 7.86 10.74 6.43
CA ILE A 188 8.43 9.65 5.63
C ILE A 188 8.05 9.81 4.16
N GLU A 189 6.77 10.07 3.86
CA GLU A 189 6.31 10.34 2.49
C GLU A 189 7.11 11.49 1.86
N GLN A 190 7.25 12.62 2.58
CA GLN A 190 8.02 13.77 2.10
C GLN A 190 9.50 13.44 1.81
N ASP A 191 10.14 12.63 2.66
CA ASP A 191 11.52 12.20 2.43
C ASP A 191 11.62 11.28 1.21
N LEU A 192 10.69 10.33 1.06
CA LEU A 192 10.64 9.42 -0.09
C LEU A 192 10.36 10.17 -1.40
N MET A 193 9.46 11.14 -1.39
CA MET A 193 9.17 11.97 -2.57
C MET A 193 10.37 12.80 -3.05
N LYS A 194 11.32 13.14 -2.16
CA LYS A 194 12.57 13.82 -2.55
C LYS A 194 13.58 12.89 -3.20
N THR A 195 13.52 11.60 -2.92
CA THR A 195 14.56 10.64 -3.31
C THR A 195 14.10 9.67 -4.39
N VAL A 196 12.83 9.25 -4.36
CA VAL A 196 12.22 8.37 -5.36
C VAL A 196 11.68 9.22 -6.52
N PRO A 197 12.01 8.94 -7.78
CA PRO A 197 11.42 9.61 -8.93
C PRO A 197 9.90 9.51 -8.94
N GLN A 198 9.21 10.57 -9.38
CA GLN A 198 7.75 10.66 -9.30
C GLN A 198 7.03 9.57 -10.09
N ASP A 199 7.54 9.22 -11.24
CA ASP A 199 7.04 8.14 -12.11
C ASP A 199 7.11 6.77 -11.44
N ARG A 200 7.90 6.61 -10.37
CA ARG A 200 8.02 5.38 -9.61
C ARG A 200 7.17 5.34 -8.32
N TRP A 201 6.59 6.44 -7.86
CA TRP A 201 5.94 6.50 -6.54
C TRP A 201 4.87 5.42 -6.35
N ILE A 202 4.04 5.18 -7.36
CA ILE A 202 2.98 4.18 -7.30
C ILE A 202 3.57 2.77 -7.23
N LEU A 203 4.41 2.42 -8.20
CA LEU A 203 5.03 1.09 -8.29
C LEU A 203 5.90 0.80 -7.06
N PHE A 204 6.76 1.75 -6.68
CA PHE A 204 7.63 1.63 -5.50
C PHE A 204 6.83 1.34 -4.23
N SER A 205 5.71 2.03 -4.02
CA SER A 205 4.84 1.79 -2.86
C SER A 205 4.38 0.33 -2.81
N HIS A 206 3.86 -0.19 -3.93
CA HIS A 206 3.38 -1.58 -4.00
C HIS A 206 4.52 -2.59 -3.86
N GLN A 207 5.65 -2.36 -4.52
CA GLN A 207 6.84 -3.21 -4.42
C GLN A 207 7.33 -3.34 -2.98
N VAL A 208 7.45 -2.21 -2.27
CA VAL A 208 7.90 -2.21 -0.87
C VAL A 208 6.89 -2.89 0.05
N ILE A 209 5.58 -2.74 -0.20
CA ILE A 209 4.54 -3.46 0.56
C ILE A 209 4.69 -4.97 0.34
N HIS A 210 4.80 -5.45 -0.91
CA HIS A 210 4.98 -6.87 -1.22
C HIS A 210 6.29 -7.41 -0.63
N PHE A 211 7.39 -6.68 -0.76
CA PHE A 211 8.68 -7.02 -0.16
C PHE A 211 8.57 -7.14 1.37
N GLY A 212 7.82 -6.24 1.99
CA GLY A 212 7.59 -6.25 3.43
C GLY A 212 6.73 -7.39 3.95
N ARG A 213 5.85 -7.92 3.11
CA ARG A 213 5.01 -9.08 3.42
C ARG A 213 5.75 -10.41 3.26
N GLN A 214 6.62 -10.50 2.28
CA GLN A 214 7.23 -11.77 1.86
C GLN A 214 8.65 -11.96 2.38
N ILE A 215 9.47 -10.92 2.41
CA ILE A 215 10.92 -11.01 2.68
C ILE A 215 11.29 -10.23 3.94
N CYS A 216 11.08 -8.90 3.91
CA CYS A 216 11.46 -8.02 5.02
C CYS A 216 10.34 -7.92 6.06
N ILE A 217 9.89 -9.06 6.60
CA ILE A 217 8.83 -9.14 7.60
C ILE A 217 9.23 -8.45 8.92
N ALA A 218 8.23 -8.11 9.74
CA ALA A 218 8.46 -7.32 10.95
C ALA A 218 9.34 -8.06 11.98
N ARG A 219 9.02 -9.31 12.22
CA ARG A 219 9.76 -10.18 13.16
C ARG A 219 10.53 -11.24 12.37
N LYS A 220 11.83 -11.39 12.64
CA LYS A 220 12.71 -12.34 11.96
C LYS A 220 12.69 -12.20 10.42
N PRO A 221 13.12 -11.04 9.87
CA PRO A 221 13.18 -10.84 8.41
C PRO A 221 14.13 -11.86 7.78
N ARG A 222 13.84 -12.26 6.54
CA ARG A 222 14.60 -13.28 5.80
C ARG A 222 15.88 -12.68 5.20
N CYS A 223 16.77 -12.14 6.06
CA CYS A 223 17.93 -11.37 5.59
C CYS A 223 18.98 -12.25 4.91
N ALA A 224 19.16 -13.51 5.30
CA ALA A 224 20.13 -14.43 4.71
C ALA A 224 19.88 -14.70 3.22
N SER A 225 18.61 -14.63 2.76
CA SER A 225 18.21 -14.80 1.36
C SER A 225 17.71 -13.51 0.71
N CYS A 226 17.92 -12.35 1.35
CA CYS A 226 17.39 -11.08 0.88
C CYS A 226 18.29 -10.46 -0.20
N PRO A 227 17.82 -10.24 -1.44
CA PRO A 227 18.62 -9.61 -2.48
C PRO A 227 19.06 -8.19 -2.12
N LEU A 228 18.28 -7.47 -1.32
CA LEU A 228 18.63 -6.14 -0.83
C LEU A 228 19.63 -6.15 0.35
N ASP A 229 20.07 -7.32 0.84
CA ASP A 229 21.01 -7.37 2.00
C ASP A 229 22.28 -6.56 1.78
N PRO A 230 22.95 -6.57 0.62
CA PRO A 230 24.15 -5.78 0.37
C PRO A 230 23.92 -4.26 0.47
N LEU A 231 22.72 -3.82 0.11
CA LEU A 231 22.29 -2.41 0.12
C LEU A 231 21.63 -2.00 1.42
N CYS A 232 21.41 -2.93 2.36
CA CYS A 232 20.66 -2.71 3.60
C CYS A 232 21.63 -2.46 4.78
N TYR A 233 21.35 -1.41 5.55
CA TYR A 233 22.14 -1.05 6.74
C TYR A 233 21.38 -1.27 8.06
N ALA A 234 20.28 -2.03 8.04
CA ALA A 234 19.52 -2.35 9.22
C ALA A 234 20.40 -3.04 10.29
N LYS A 235 20.17 -2.67 11.54
CA LYS A 235 20.88 -3.27 12.69
C LYS A 235 20.22 -4.56 13.19
N ASP A 236 18.93 -4.74 12.86
CA ASP A 236 18.06 -5.84 13.28
C ASP A 236 18.01 -6.99 12.25
N LYS A 237 19.10 -7.19 11.50
CA LYS A 237 19.21 -8.27 10.51
C LYS A 237 19.21 -9.64 11.18
N THR A 238 18.51 -10.59 10.55
CA THR A 238 18.52 -12.02 10.91
C THR A 238 19.34 -12.76 9.84
N LEU A 239 20.59 -13.08 10.15
CA LEU A 239 21.55 -13.69 9.22
C LEU A 239 21.75 -15.19 9.46
N ALA A 240 21.05 -15.75 10.45
CA ALA A 240 21.04 -17.18 10.79
C ALA A 240 19.62 -17.74 10.69
#